data_5b954c2c38799e9941a1270de2a7265d
#
_entry.id   5b954c2c38799e9941a1270de2a7265d
#
_cell.length_a   1.000
_cell.length_b   1.000
_cell.length_c   1.000
_cell.angle_alpha   90.00
_cell.angle_beta   90.00
_cell.angle_gamma   90.00
#
_symmetry.space_group_name_H-M   'P 1'
#
loop_
_entity.id
_entity.type
_entity.pdbx_description
1 polymer ?
#
loop_
_entity_poly.entity_id
_entity_poly.type
_entity_poly.pdbx_seq_one_letter_code
_entity_poly.pdbx_strand_id
1 'polypeptide(L)'
;NSVVNFNLDNCTNGEKVLVVGGGNSAVEYAIELCQYNKTTIAYRKDKFSRVNETNLSALWELEKHNKIKVRLNHDITEIDNESGKVRVHYENGKIRVYDRVVYAIGGSSPVDFLQKCQIKTDEKGTPIVDSNYQSSVPGLYVGGDIVLKNGGSIVVGLNHAHSVIKDILKGKAQA
;
A
#
# COMPACT_ATOMS: atom_id res chain seq x y z
N ASN A 1 2.20 -1.19 -11.67
CA ASN A 1 3.39 -0.63 -11.03
C ASN A 1 2.93 0.12 -9.80
N SER A 2 3.07 -0.51 -8.63
CA SER A 2 2.91 0.19 -7.36
C SER A 2 4.03 1.23 -7.26
N VAL A 3 3.67 2.49 -7.07
CA VAL A 3 4.66 3.54 -6.85
C VAL A 3 5.16 3.38 -5.42
N VAL A 4 6.21 2.59 -5.24
CA VAL A 4 6.88 2.39 -3.95
C VAL A 4 7.71 3.62 -3.56
N ASN A 5 7.94 4.56 -4.50
CA ASN A 5 8.78 5.74 -4.32
C ASN A 5 8.12 6.97 -4.95
N PHE A 6 6.91 7.33 -4.50
CA PHE A 6 6.37 8.64 -4.84
C PHE A 6 7.16 9.70 -4.06
N ASN A 7 7.95 10.50 -4.78
CA ASN A 7 8.62 11.65 -4.18
C ASN A 7 7.68 12.86 -4.25
N LEU A 8 7.26 13.35 -3.09
CA LEU A 8 6.41 14.54 -2.94
C LEU A 8 7.07 15.78 -3.57
N ASP A 9 8.41 15.85 -3.59
CA ASP A 9 9.16 16.95 -4.20
C ASP A 9 8.94 17.09 -5.72
N ASN A 10 8.42 16.04 -6.37
CA ASN A 10 8.09 16.06 -7.79
C ASN A 10 6.71 16.72 -8.09
N CYS A 11 5.96 17.10 -7.07
CA CYS A 11 4.70 17.83 -7.25
C CYS A 11 4.98 19.34 -7.27
N THR A 12 4.52 20.01 -8.33
CA THR A 12 4.49 21.47 -8.34
C THR A 12 3.29 21.99 -7.56
N ASN A 13 3.40 23.19 -7.00
CA ASN A 13 2.32 23.79 -6.22
C ASN A 13 1.12 24.17 -7.12
N GLY A 14 -0.09 24.02 -6.58
CA GLY A 14 -1.34 24.42 -7.27
C GLY A 14 -1.90 23.36 -8.22
N GLU A 15 -1.29 22.19 -8.32
CA GLU A 15 -1.79 21.07 -9.14
C GLU A 15 -3.13 20.53 -8.62
N LYS A 16 -3.92 19.98 -9.53
CA LYS A 16 -5.09 19.18 -9.21
C LYS A 16 -4.66 17.71 -9.11
N VAL A 17 -4.50 17.22 -7.89
CA VAL A 17 -3.96 15.89 -7.60
C VAL A 17 -5.05 14.94 -7.14
N LEU A 18 -5.01 13.71 -7.67
CA LEU A 18 -5.81 12.58 -7.20
C LEU A 18 -4.90 11.58 -6.49
N VAL A 19 -5.23 11.25 -5.24
CA VAL A 19 -4.64 10.12 -4.52
C VAL A 19 -5.64 8.97 -4.52
N VAL A 20 -5.21 7.79 -4.97
CA VAL A 20 -6.03 6.58 -5.06
C VAL A 20 -5.57 5.58 -4.02
N GLY A 21 -6.43 5.26 -3.08
CA GLY A 21 -6.13 4.27 -2.05
C GLY A 21 -6.94 4.45 -0.77
N GLY A 22 -6.86 3.47 0.13
CA GLY A 22 -7.64 3.46 1.37
C GLY A 22 -6.86 2.92 2.57
N GLY A 23 -5.53 2.99 2.54
CA GLY A 23 -4.64 2.68 3.66
C GLY A 23 -3.98 3.95 4.22
N ASN A 24 -3.18 3.79 5.29
CA ASN A 24 -2.48 4.91 5.92
C ASN A 24 -1.66 5.73 4.92
N SER A 25 -0.85 5.10 4.07
CA SER A 25 -0.02 5.81 3.09
C SER A 25 -0.83 6.68 2.12
N ALA A 26 -2.02 6.22 1.70
CA ALA A 26 -2.89 7.03 0.84
C ALA A 26 -3.38 8.28 1.56
N VAL A 27 -3.78 8.14 2.82
CA VAL A 27 -4.24 9.27 3.64
C VAL A 27 -3.10 10.22 3.96
N GLU A 28 -1.93 9.72 4.32
CA GLU A 28 -0.72 10.52 4.59
C GLU A 28 -0.31 11.34 3.36
N TYR A 29 -0.22 10.73 2.17
CA TYR A 29 0.03 11.47 0.93
C TYR A 29 -1.04 12.53 0.64
N ALA A 30 -2.30 12.21 0.87
CA ALA A 30 -3.38 13.15 0.62
C ALA A 30 -3.33 14.36 1.57
N ILE A 31 -3.03 14.14 2.85
CA ILE A 31 -2.86 15.20 3.87
C ILE A 31 -1.67 16.08 3.52
N GLU A 32 -0.54 15.49 3.14
CA GLU A 32 0.67 16.25 2.79
C GLU A 32 0.44 17.07 1.51
N LEU A 33 -0.07 16.45 0.46
CA LEU A 33 -0.30 17.10 -0.83
C LEU A 33 -1.33 18.22 -0.76
N CYS A 34 -2.32 18.15 0.12
CA CYS A 34 -3.36 19.18 0.21
C CYS A 34 -2.85 20.51 0.79
N GLN A 35 -1.66 20.56 1.35
CA GLN A 35 -1.04 21.79 1.84
C GLN A 35 -0.71 22.75 0.69
N TYR A 36 -0.39 22.22 -0.48
CA TYR A 36 0.08 22.98 -1.64
C TYR A 36 -0.75 22.78 -2.91
N ASN A 37 -1.67 21.81 -2.90
CA ASN A 37 -2.39 21.35 -4.09
C ASN A 37 -3.89 21.20 -3.86
N LYS A 38 -4.67 21.19 -4.95
CA LYS A 38 -6.11 20.86 -4.93
C LYS A 38 -6.27 19.34 -4.90
N THR A 39 -6.17 18.75 -3.71
CA THR A 39 -6.09 17.31 -3.54
C THR A 39 -7.47 16.66 -3.39
N THR A 40 -7.63 15.53 -4.06
CA THR A 40 -8.75 14.62 -3.90
C THR A 40 -8.20 13.25 -3.52
N ILE A 41 -8.77 12.59 -2.50
CA ILE A 41 -8.53 11.17 -2.24
C ILE A 41 -9.74 10.36 -2.70
N ALA A 42 -9.50 9.29 -3.47
CA ALA A 42 -10.54 8.37 -3.94
C ALA A 42 -10.27 6.96 -3.42
N TYR A 43 -11.32 6.35 -2.89
CA TYR A 43 -11.30 4.97 -2.41
C TYR A 43 -12.50 4.19 -2.92
N ARG A 44 -12.29 2.95 -3.36
CA ARG A 44 -13.33 2.10 -3.93
C ARG A 44 -14.38 1.63 -2.93
N LYS A 45 -14.07 1.61 -1.62
CA LYS A 45 -15.01 1.18 -0.57
C LYS A 45 -15.74 2.37 0.06
N ASP A 46 -16.75 2.04 0.85
CA ASP A 46 -17.63 2.98 1.57
C ASP A 46 -16.96 3.63 2.79
N LYS A 47 -15.88 3.02 3.32
CA LYS A 47 -15.17 3.51 4.51
C LYS A 47 -13.70 3.11 4.53
N PHE A 48 -12.89 3.89 5.23
CA PHE A 48 -11.47 3.61 5.49
C PHE A 48 -11.35 2.64 6.69
N SER A 49 -11.23 1.34 6.42
CA SER A 49 -11.15 0.31 7.47
C SER A 49 -9.71 -0.04 7.89
N ARG A 50 -8.69 0.51 7.21
CA ARG A 50 -7.26 0.20 7.43
C ARG A 50 -6.43 1.44 7.74
N VAL A 51 -7.08 2.56 8.02
CA VAL A 51 -6.45 3.82 8.41
C VAL A 51 -6.51 3.94 9.92
N ASN A 52 -5.41 4.34 10.56
CA ASN A 52 -5.39 4.59 11.99
C ASN A 52 -6.22 5.83 12.36
N GLU A 53 -6.62 5.93 13.61
CA GLU A 53 -7.53 6.98 14.09
C GLU A 53 -6.93 8.40 13.92
N THR A 54 -5.64 8.56 14.13
CA THR A 54 -4.95 9.85 13.98
C THR A 54 -5.05 10.37 12.55
N ASN A 55 -4.69 9.55 11.57
CA ASN A 55 -4.76 9.90 10.16
C ASN A 55 -6.20 10.12 9.71
N LEU A 56 -7.13 9.31 10.19
CA LEU A 56 -8.53 9.42 9.84
C LEU A 56 -9.14 10.71 10.38
N SER A 57 -8.87 11.06 11.62
CA SER A 57 -9.32 12.31 12.24
C SER A 57 -8.77 13.54 11.51
N ALA A 58 -7.48 13.52 11.16
CA ALA A 58 -6.85 14.60 10.39
C ALA A 58 -7.46 14.76 9.00
N LEU A 59 -7.75 13.63 8.31
CA LEU A 59 -8.38 13.65 7.00
C LEU A 59 -9.77 14.31 7.04
N TRP A 60 -10.62 13.90 8.00
CA TRP A 60 -11.97 14.43 8.12
C TRP A 60 -11.98 15.90 8.54
N GLU A 61 -11.05 16.34 9.38
CA GLU A 61 -10.92 17.75 9.72
C GLU A 61 -10.53 18.60 8.50
N LEU A 62 -9.63 18.12 7.66
CA LEU A 62 -9.26 18.79 6.41
C LEU A 62 -10.42 18.81 5.40
N GLU A 63 -11.21 17.76 5.32
CA GLU A 63 -12.40 17.72 4.46
C GLU A 63 -13.46 18.71 4.93
N LYS A 64 -13.75 18.75 6.23
CA LYS A 64 -14.69 19.71 6.86
C LYS A 64 -14.33 21.17 6.53
N HIS A 65 -13.03 21.49 6.44
CA HIS A 65 -12.54 22.80 6.06
C HIS A 65 -12.34 23.00 4.54
N ASN A 66 -12.84 22.08 3.70
CA ASN A 66 -12.70 22.11 2.24
C ASN A 66 -11.25 22.16 1.72
N LYS A 67 -10.28 21.70 2.52
CA LYS A 67 -8.87 21.64 2.12
C LYS A 67 -8.57 20.41 1.25
N ILE A 68 -9.32 19.34 1.44
CA ILE A 68 -9.24 18.09 0.68
C ILE A 68 -10.64 17.64 0.25
N LYS A 69 -10.74 16.86 -0.82
CA LYS A 69 -11.99 16.21 -1.22
C LYS A 69 -11.88 14.71 -1.01
N VAL A 70 -12.79 14.14 -0.22
CA VAL A 70 -12.88 12.68 -0.04
C VAL A 70 -13.96 12.10 -0.97
N ARG A 71 -13.62 11.01 -1.64
CA ARG A 71 -14.48 10.28 -2.57
C ARG A 71 -14.48 8.80 -2.21
N LEU A 72 -15.50 8.36 -1.49
CA LEU A 72 -15.76 6.95 -1.18
C LEU A 72 -16.67 6.35 -2.27
N ASN A 73 -16.65 5.02 -2.42
CA ASN A 73 -17.36 4.30 -3.48
C ASN A 73 -17.00 4.84 -4.89
N HIS A 74 -15.72 5.15 -5.09
CA HIS A 74 -15.19 5.66 -6.35
C HIS A 74 -14.11 4.72 -6.86
N ASP A 75 -14.53 3.64 -7.52
CA ASP A 75 -13.60 2.76 -8.23
C ASP A 75 -13.23 3.35 -9.59
N ILE A 76 -11.99 3.18 -9.99
CA ILE A 76 -11.44 3.68 -11.25
C ILE A 76 -11.41 2.52 -12.22
N THR A 77 -12.05 2.70 -13.38
CA THR A 77 -12.13 1.68 -14.42
C THR A 77 -11.07 1.86 -15.48
N GLU A 78 -10.70 3.12 -15.77
CA GLU A 78 -9.75 3.44 -16.83
C GLU A 78 -9.02 4.74 -16.53
N ILE A 79 -7.79 4.83 -17.01
CA ILE A 79 -6.99 6.06 -17.03
C ILE A 79 -6.38 6.22 -18.41
N ASP A 80 -6.52 7.41 -18.96
CA ASP A 80 -5.86 7.79 -20.20
C ASP A 80 -5.19 9.17 -20.08
N ASN A 81 -4.46 9.55 -21.13
CA ASN A 81 -3.79 10.85 -21.21
C ASN A 81 -4.58 11.78 -22.13
N GLU A 82 -4.88 12.96 -21.63
CA GLU A 82 -5.50 14.03 -22.40
C GLU A 82 -4.64 15.30 -22.37
N SER A 83 -3.89 15.52 -23.43
CA SER A 83 -3.07 16.74 -23.59
C SER A 83 -2.10 16.98 -22.41
N GLY A 84 -1.42 15.93 -21.95
CA GLY A 84 -0.47 15.97 -20.83
C GLY A 84 -1.11 15.92 -19.44
N LYS A 85 -2.44 15.82 -19.36
CA LYS A 85 -3.17 15.61 -18.10
C LYS A 85 -3.71 14.19 -18.01
N VAL A 86 -4.03 13.75 -16.79
CA VAL A 86 -4.56 12.41 -16.52
C VAL A 86 -6.07 12.47 -16.48
N ARG A 87 -6.72 11.82 -17.44
CA ARG A 87 -8.16 11.64 -17.46
C ARG A 87 -8.52 10.32 -16.78
N VAL A 88 -9.39 10.40 -15.77
CA VAL A 88 -9.77 9.29 -14.92
C VAL A 88 -11.25 8.99 -15.10
N HIS A 89 -11.56 7.74 -15.47
CA HIS A 89 -12.91 7.21 -15.62
C HIS A 89 -13.28 6.42 -14.37
N TYR A 90 -14.45 6.71 -13.83
CA TYR A 90 -14.98 6.03 -12.64
C TYR A 90 -16.11 5.08 -13.02
N GLU A 91 -16.28 4.01 -12.26
CA GLU A 91 -17.33 3.00 -12.46
C GLU A 91 -18.74 3.62 -12.58
N ASN A 92 -18.99 4.72 -11.89
CA ASN A 92 -20.27 5.44 -11.95
C ASN A 92 -20.44 6.33 -13.23
N GLY A 93 -19.61 6.14 -14.24
CA GLY A 93 -19.63 6.85 -15.51
C GLY A 93 -19.08 8.29 -15.46
N LYS A 94 -18.62 8.77 -14.31
CA LYS A 94 -18.02 10.11 -14.20
C LYS A 94 -16.61 10.11 -14.75
N ILE A 95 -16.26 11.18 -15.45
CA ILE A 95 -14.90 11.44 -15.96
C ILE A 95 -14.37 12.70 -15.29
N ARG A 96 -13.11 12.68 -14.88
CA ARG A 96 -12.42 13.83 -14.28
C ARG A 96 -10.98 13.91 -14.77
N VAL A 97 -10.50 15.14 -14.92
CA VAL A 97 -9.14 15.42 -15.35
C VAL A 97 -8.34 15.95 -14.17
N TYR A 98 -7.12 15.43 -14.02
CA TYR A 98 -6.16 15.78 -13.01
C TYR A 98 -4.81 16.10 -13.63
N ASP A 99 -4.01 16.92 -12.97
CA ASP A 99 -2.63 17.16 -13.38
C ASP A 99 -1.75 15.96 -13.00
N ARG A 100 -2.11 15.27 -11.88
CA ARG A 100 -1.37 14.13 -11.37
C ARG A 100 -2.28 13.11 -10.67
N VAL A 101 -1.91 11.83 -10.80
CA VAL A 101 -2.55 10.73 -10.06
C VAL A 101 -1.48 9.95 -9.31
N VAL A 102 -1.70 9.76 -8.00
CA VAL A 102 -0.84 9.00 -7.10
C VAL A 102 -1.57 7.74 -6.67
N TYR A 103 -1.04 6.58 -7.02
CA TYR A 103 -1.57 5.29 -6.58
C TYR A 103 -0.90 4.84 -5.29
N ALA A 104 -1.66 4.78 -4.19
CA ALA A 104 -1.25 4.27 -2.89
C ALA A 104 -2.15 3.11 -2.47
N ILE A 105 -2.27 2.12 -3.36
CA ILE A 105 -3.19 0.98 -3.24
C ILE A 105 -2.63 -0.19 -2.41
N GLY A 106 -1.40 -0.07 -1.92
CA GLY A 106 -0.67 -1.13 -1.22
C GLY A 106 -0.01 -2.12 -2.19
N GLY A 107 0.79 -3.02 -1.63
CA GLY A 107 1.38 -4.13 -2.36
C GLY A 107 0.45 -5.34 -2.38
N SER A 108 0.56 -6.18 -3.40
CA SER A 108 0.07 -7.55 -3.40
C SER A 108 1.19 -8.49 -2.96
N SER A 109 0.85 -9.62 -2.36
CA SER A 109 1.83 -10.68 -2.11
C SER A 109 2.48 -11.10 -3.45
N PRO A 110 3.81 -11.27 -3.52
CA PRO A 110 4.50 -11.70 -4.74
C PRO A 110 4.32 -13.20 -4.98
N VAL A 111 3.07 -13.64 -5.13
CA VAL A 111 2.68 -15.06 -5.23
C VAL A 111 3.46 -15.79 -6.33
N ASP A 112 3.55 -15.17 -7.51
CA ASP A 112 4.28 -15.77 -8.65
C ASP A 112 5.77 -16.00 -8.34
N PHE A 113 6.39 -15.08 -7.59
CA PHE A 113 7.78 -15.22 -7.15
C PHE A 113 7.90 -16.36 -6.12
N LEU A 114 7.01 -16.41 -5.14
CA LEU A 114 6.99 -17.46 -4.13
C LEU A 114 6.81 -18.84 -4.75
N GLN A 115 5.91 -18.95 -5.73
CA GLN A 115 5.68 -20.21 -6.47
C GLN A 115 6.91 -20.65 -7.27
N LYS A 116 7.60 -19.71 -7.94
CA LYS A 116 8.87 -19.99 -8.62
C LYS A 116 9.95 -20.49 -7.67
N CYS A 117 9.96 -20.02 -6.42
CA CYS A 117 10.81 -20.51 -5.34
C CYS A 117 10.29 -21.81 -4.71
N GLN A 118 9.21 -22.41 -5.21
CA GLN A 118 8.57 -23.62 -4.69
C GLN A 118 8.06 -23.49 -3.24
N ILE A 119 7.83 -22.26 -2.80
CA ILE A 119 7.28 -21.96 -1.48
C ILE A 119 5.77 -22.19 -1.51
N LYS A 120 5.26 -23.01 -0.59
CA LYS A 120 3.82 -23.19 -0.42
C LYS A 120 3.19 -21.94 0.16
N THR A 121 2.01 -21.57 -0.37
CA THR A 121 1.21 -20.45 0.11
C THR A 121 -0.18 -20.93 0.53
N ASP A 122 -0.82 -20.15 1.40
CA ASP A 122 -2.24 -20.34 1.69
C ASP A 122 -3.13 -19.84 0.54
N GLU A 123 -4.45 -19.96 0.69
CA GLU A 123 -5.44 -19.54 -0.32
C GLU A 123 -5.40 -18.04 -0.65
N LYS A 124 -4.80 -17.24 0.23
CA LYS A 124 -4.62 -15.79 0.06
C LYS A 124 -3.25 -15.40 -0.51
N GLY A 125 -2.41 -16.40 -0.80
CA GLY A 125 -1.06 -16.18 -1.30
C GLY A 125 -0.04 -15.83 -0.22
N THR A 126 -0.35 -16.05 1.07
CA THR A 126 0.59 -15.86 2.17
C THR A 126 1.51 -17.07 2.27
N PRO A 127 2.85 -16.90 2.36
CA PRO A 127 3.77 -18.02 2.52
C PRO A 127 3.47 -18.82 3.80
N ILE A 128 3.47 -20.15 3.70
CA ILE A 128 3.37 -21.03 4.86
C ILE A 128 4.78 -21.24 5.41
N VAL A 129 4.97 -20.85 6.66
CA VAL A 129 6.24 -20.97 7.40
C VAL A 129 6.02 -21.61 8.76
N ASP A 130 7.08 -22.21 9.28
CA ASP A 130 7.09 -22.75 10.67
C ASP A 130 7.30 -21.63 11.72
N SER A 131 7.46 -22.03 12.99
CA SER A 131 7.70 -21.11 14.11
C SER A 131 9.02 -20.34 14.04
N ASN A 132 9.96 -20.80 13.22
CA ASN A 132 11.26 -20.16 12.97
C ASN A 132 11.31 -19.43 11.63
N TYR A 133 10.16 -19.32 10.94
CA TYR A 133 10.02 -18.68 9.62
C TYR A 133 10.69 -19.46 8.48
N GLN A 134 11.01 -20.77 8.66
CA GLN A 134 11.43 -21.61 7.56
C GLN A 134 10.22 -21.93 6.69
N SER A 135 10.40 -21.83 5.37
CA SER A 135 9.37 -22.14 4.39
C SER A 135 9.22 -23.64 4.19
N SER A 136 8.32 -24.02 3.27
CA SER A 136 8.20 -25.41 2.80
C SER A 136 9.46 -25.94 2.09
N VAL A 137 10.42 -25.08 1.77
CA VAL A 137 11.70 -25.41 1.16
C VAL A 137 12.78 -25.41 2.24
N PRO A 138 13.44 -26.54 2.53
CA PRO A 138 14.46 -26.61 3.58
C PRO A 138 15.59 -25.60 3.37
N GLY A 139 15.97 -24.90 4.41
CA GLY A 139 17.01 -23.88 4.38
C GLY A 139 16.59 -22.53 3.78
N LEU A 140 15.34 -22.40 3.31
CA LEU A 140 14.79 -21.14 2.79
C LEU A 140 13.82 -20.55 3.80
N TYR A 141 14.13 -19.35 4.27
CA TYR A 141 13.34 -18.61 5.27
C TYR A 141 12.61 -17.44 4.65
N VAL A 142 11.41 -17.14 5.14
CA VAL A 142 10.59 -16.01 4.70
C VAL A 142 10.12 -15.25 5.94
N GLY A 143 10.48 -13.98 6.03
CA GLY A 143 10.12 -13.11 7.17
C GLY A 143 9.65 -11.74 6.72
N GLY A 144 9.17 -10.93 7.67
CA GLY A 144 8.64 -9.60 7.43
C GLY A 144 7.12 -9.59 7.31
N ASP A 145 6.59 -8.56 6.69
CA ASP A 145 5.14 -8.35 6.50
C ASP A 145 4.49 -9.35 5.54
N ILE A 146 5.28 -9.95 4.66
CA ILE A 146 4.81 -10.95 3.69
C ILE A 146 4.19 -12.20 4.33
N VAL A 147 4.64 -12.58 5.54
CA VAL A 147 4.11 -13.74 6.28
C VAL A 147 2.95 -13.39 7.20
N LEU A 148 2.53 -12.13 7.23
CA LEU A 148 1.46 -11.64 8.10
C LEU A 148 0.17 -11.38 7.31
N LYS A 149 -0.96 -11.77 7.87
CA LYS A 149 -2.28 -11.57 7.25
C LYS A 149 -2.76 -10.12 7.24
N ASN A 150 -2.29 -9.31 8.20
CA ASN A 150 -2.80 -7.97 8.44
C ASN A 150 -1.75 -6.86 8.23
N GLY A 151 -0.67 -7.17 7.51
CA GLY A 151 0.46 -6.28 7.36
C GLY A 151 1.42 -6.34 8.54
N GLY A 152 2.57 -5.70 8.43
CA GLY A 152 3.64 -5.70 9.43
C GLY A 152 4.36 -4.35 9.49
N SER A 153 5.42 -4.32 10.26
CA SER A 153 6.30 -3.18 10.42
C SER A 153 7.76 -3.61 10.31
N ILE A 154 8.67 -2.64 10.21
CA ILE A 154 10.12 -2.90 10.24
C ILE A 154 10.51 -3.67 11.49
N VAL A 155 9.92 -3.33 12.65
CA VAL A 155 10.17 -4.02 13.93
C VAL A 155 9.80 -5.51 13.86
N VAL A 156 8.68 -5.83 13.23
CA VAL A 156 8.26 -7.22 13.00
C VAL A 156 9.29 -7.94 12.11
N GLY A 157 9.74 -7.33 11.05
CA GLY A 157 10.79 -7.89 10.18
C GLY A 157 12.08 -8.18 10.93
N LEU A 158 12.52 -7.27 11.81
CA LEU A 158 13.71 -7.46 12.65
C LEU A 158 13.54 -8.62 13.65
N ASN A 159 12.36 -8.76 14.26
CA ASN A 159 12.08 -9.87 15.18
C ASN A 159 12.08 -11.22 14.44
N HIS A 160 11.52 -11.28 13.22
CA HIS A 160 11.57 -12.49 12.40
C HIS A 160 13.02 -12.84 12.03
N ALA A 161 13.82 -11.86 11.61
CA ALA A 161 15.24 -12.05 11.30
C ALA A 161 16.02 -12.62 12.50
N HIS A 162 15.75 -12.12 13.71
CA HIS A 162 16.37 -12.65 14.93
C HIS A 162 16.04 -14.14 15.16
N SER A 163 14.79 -14.54 14.95
CA SER A 163 14.36 -15.94 15.08
C SER A 163 15.02 -16.84 14.04
N VAL A 164 15.09 -16.38 12.80
CA VAL A 164 15.76 -17.07 11.67
C VAL A 164 17.24 -17.30 11.98
N ILE A 165 17.96 -16.26 12.44
CA ILE A 165 19.39 -16.37 12.76
C ILE A 165 19.61 -17.39 13.89
N LYS A 166 18.78 -17.37 14.93
CA LYS A 166 18.88 -18.35 16.02
C LYS A 166 18.70 -19.79 15.53
N ASP A 167 17.78 -20.02 14.61
CA ASP A 167 17.52 -21.35 14.04
C ASP A 167 18.71 -21.84 13.21
N ILE A 168 19.22 -20.99 12.31
CA ILE A 168 20.40 -21.30 11.49
C ILE A 168 21.63 -21.63 12.35
N LEU A 169 21.85 -20.88 13.43
CA LEU A 169 23.00 -21.09 14.32
C LEU A 169 22.86 -22.40 15.12
N LYS A 170 21.65 -22.78 15.54
CA LYS A 170 21.40 -24.07 16.21
C LYS A 170 21.69 -25.24 15.26
N GLY A 171 21.26 -25.17 14.02
CA GLY A 171 21.53 -26.18 13.00
C GLY A 171 23.02 -26.38 12.72
N LYS A 172 23.80 -25.30 12.73
CA LYS A 172 25.27 -25.37 12.56
C LYS A 172 26.02 -25.93 13.76
N ALA A 173 25.44 -25.82 14.97
CA ALA A 173 26.06 -26.35 16.19
C ALA A 173 25.84 -27.88 16.35
N GLN A 174 24.97 -28.49 15.52
CA GLN A 174 24.62 -29.92 15.52
C GLN A 174 25.20 -30.69 14.31
N ALA A 175 25.87 -30.01 13.38
CA ALA A 175 26.54 -30.58 12.23
C ALA A 175 28.08 -30.61 12.44
#